data_1513dbef45da60f219d41c3c69cd35b0
#
_entry.id   1513dbef45da60f219d41c3c69cd35b0
#
_cell.length_a   1.000
_cell.length_b   1.000
_cell.length_c   1.000
_cell.angle_alpha   90.00
_cell.angle_beta   90.00
_cell.angle_gamma   90.00
#
_symmetry.space_group_name_H-M   'P 1'
#
loop_
_entity.id
_entity.type
_entity.pdbx_description
1 polymer ?
#
loop_
_entity_poly.entity_id
_entity_poly.type
_entity_poly.pdbx_seq_one_letter_code
_entity_poly.pdbx_strand_id
1 'polypeptide(L)'
;VKRPLAILAAVAALATLYLALLRDTTSAGELVTPPPAATIGSGPDAVAVGADGTILAWLPLTEDTALPALPLSSPPEGGRLAGTLLEQVRVLGAAPAALQPYLASSYYGESGVDVELRSGIELRFGDASRLAAKWRAAAAALADPSLSALDYVDLHAPGHPAIGGSGHELPPPP
;
A
#
# COMPACT_ATOMS: atom_id res chain seq x y z
N VAL A 1 -23.93 55.72 -31.71
CA VAL A 1 -22.76 54.87 -31.99
C VAL A 1 -22.29 54.22 -30.69
N LYS A 2 -22.96 53.12 -30.18
CA LYS A 2 -22.58 52.38 -28.93
C LYS A 2 -22.53 50.86 -29.10
N ARG A 3 -22.42 50.35 -30.33
CA ARG A 3 -22.45 48.90 -30.59
C ARG A 3 -21.12 48.14 -30.63
N PRO A 4 -19.91 48.71 -30.82
CA PRO A 4 -18.69 47.90 -30.88
C PRO A 4 -18.18 47.41 -29.50
N LEU A 5 -18.51 48.13 -28.42
CA LEU A 5 -18.01 47.74 -27.08
C LEU A 5 -18.65 46.48 -26.51
N ALA A 6 -19.93 46.25 -26.85
CA ALA A 6 -20.68 45.05 -26.41
C ALA A 6 -20.18 43.77 -27.10
N ILE A 7 -19.76 43.88 -28.35
CA ILE A 7 -19.24 42.70 -29.11
C ILE A 7 -17.84 42.33 -28.58
N LEU A 8 -16.99 43.28 -28.26
CA LEU A 8 -15.67 43.04 -27.68
C LEU A 8 -15.75 42.36 -26.29
N ALA A 9 -16.71 42.76 -25.45
CA ALA A 9 -16.94 42.16 -24.16
C ALA A 9 -17.45 40.71 -24.27
N ALA A 10 -18.32 40.39 -25.22
CA ALA A 10 -18.83 39.06 -25.48
C ALA A 10 -17.74 38.11 -25.99
N VAL A 11 -16.85 38.56 -26.86
CA VAL A 11 -15.72 37.78 -27.39
C VAL A 11 -14.69 37.48 -26.29
N ALA A 12 -14.41 38.46 -25.42
CA ALA A 12 -13.51 38.27 -24.28
C ALA A 12 -14.08 37.27 -23.24
N ALA A 13 -15.38 37.30 -22.97
CA ALA A 13 -16.06 36.36 -22.09
C ALA A 13 -16.07 34.93 -22.65
N LEU A 14 -16.27 34.76 -23.95
CA LEU A 14 -16.19 33.46 -24.62
C LEU A 14 -14.77 32.89 -24.66
N ALA A 15 -13.77 33.74 -24.86
CA ALA A 15 -12.37 33.32 -24.84
C ALA A 15 -11.91 32.89 -23.42
N THR A 16 -12.34 33.57 -22.36
CA THR A 16 -12.06 33.18 -20.99
C THR A 16 -12.77 31.87 -20.59
N LEU A 17 -14.01 31.68 -21.02
CA LEU A 17 -14.75 30.45 -20.80
C LEU A 17 -14.12 29.26 -21.56
N TYR A 18 -13.69 29.48 -22.81
CA TYR A 18 -12.99 28.47 -23.61
C TYR A 18 -11.63 28.09 -23.01
N LEU A 19 -10.85 29.06 -22.52
CA LEU A 19 -9.59 28.81 -21.81
C LEU A 19 -9.79 28.11 -20.46
N ALA A 20 -10.88 28.39 -19.74
CA ALA A 20 -11.24 27.68 -18.52
C ALA A 20 -11.60 26.20 -18.82
N LEU A 21 -12.41 25.95 -19.85
CA LEU A 21 -12.76 24.60 -20.31
C LEU A 21 -11.53 23.82 -20.82
N LEU A 22 -10.57 24.47 -21.47
CA LEU A 22 -9.31 23.85 -21.88
C LEU A 22 -8.42 23.52 -20.67
N ARG A 23 -8.44 24.31 -19.59
CA ARG A 23 -7.71 24.00 -18.35
C ARG A 23 -8.30 22.79 -17.62
N ASP A 24 -9.61 22.65 -17.59
CA ASP A 24 -10.26 21.48 -16.99
C ASP A 24 -10.04 20.18 -17.79
N THR A 25 -9.82 20.26 -19.11
CA THR A 25 -9.49 19.09 -19.92
C THR A 25 -8.00 18.70 -19.87
N THR A 26 -7.12 19.56 -19.37
CA THR A 26 -5.70 19.22 -19.12
C THR A 26 -5.46 18.59 -17.74
N SER A 27 -6.47 18.46 -16.90
CA SER A 27 -6.51 17.46 -15.82
C SER A 27 -6.88 16.08 -16.36
N ALA A 28 -6.44 15.73 -17.57
CA ALA A 28 -6.32 14.35 -18.04
C ALA A 28 -5.39 13.66 -17.03
N GLY A 29 -5.96 12.78 -16.18
CA GLY A 29 -5.36 12.22 -15.00
C GLY A 29 -3.90 11.90 -15.22
N GLU A 30 -3.05 12.61 -14.53
CA GLU A 30 -1.72 12.14 -14.22
C GLU A 30 -1.93 10.71 -13.73
N LEU A 31 -1.47 9.73 -14.49
CA LEU A 31 -1.52 8.32 -14.12
C LEU A 31 -0.66 8.22 -12.86
N VAL A 32 -1.29 8.51 -11.70
CA VAL A 32 -0.64 8.32 -10.41
C VAL A 32 -0.39 6.83 -10.30
N THR A 33 0.83 6.45 -10.64
CA THR A 33 1.29 5.08 -10.44
C THR A 33 1.20 4.79 -8.95
N PRO A 34 0.42 3.79 -8.54
CA PRO A 34 0.36 3.43 -7.14
C PRO A 34 1.76 3.03 -6.66
N PRO A 35 2.17 3.43 -5.46
CA PRO A 35 3.46 3.00 -4.92
C PRO A 35 3.51 1.47 -4.84
N PRO A 36 4.66 0.84 -5.16
CA PRO A 36 4.82 -0.60 -5.03
C PRO A 36 4.69 -1.01 -3.56
N ALA A 37 3.92 -2.06 -3.30
CA ALA A 37 3.59 -2.53 -1.96
C ALA A 37 4.05 -3.97 -1.68
N ALA A 38 4.20 -4.78 -2.73
CA ALA A 38 4.59 -6.18 -2.62
C ALA A 38 5.23 -6.68 -3.92
N THR A 39 5.76 -7.91 -3.90
CA THR A 39 6.24 -8.63 -5.07
C THR A 39 5.48 -9.94 -5.28
N ILE A 40 5.39 -10.39 -6.53
CA ILE A 40 4.94 -11.72 -6.94
C ILE A 40 6.10 -12.42 -7.64
N GLY A 41 6.30 -13.70 -7.35
CA GLY A 41 7.43 -14.46 -7.86
C GLY A 41 8.73 -14.16 -7.10
N SER A 42 9.85 -14.64 -7.64
CA SER A 42 11.17 -14.46 -7.06
C SER A 42 12.25 -14.32 -8.14
N GLY A 43 13.39 -13.76 -7.78
CA GLY A 43 14.52 -13.58 -8.71
C GLY A 43 14.21 -12.60 -9.85
N PRO A 44 14.80 -12.82 -11.04
CA PRO A 44 14.70 -11.88 -12.16
C PRO A 44 13.30 -11.75 -12.75
N ASP A 45 12.42 -12.73 -12.51
CA ASP A 45 11.04 -12.75 -13.01
C ASP A 45 10.04 -12.17 -11.99
N ALA A 46 10.52 -11.67 -10.86
CA ALA A 46 9.65 -11.05 -9.86
C ALA A 46 9.01 -9.76 -10.41
N VAL A 47 7.75 -9.55 -10.06
CA VAL A 47 6.95 -8.40 -10.52
C VAL A 47 6.42 -7.63 -9.33
N ALA A 48 6.53 -6.30 -9.37
CA ALA A 48 5.96 -5.44 -8.34
C ALA A 48 4.43 -5.32 -8.47
N VAL A 49 3.78 -5.11 -7.33
CA VAL A 49 2.33 -4.87 -7.23
C VAL A 49 2.10 -3.60 -6.44
N GLY A 50 1.25 -2.72 -6.97
CA GLY A 50 0.81 -1.51 -6.29
C GLY A 50 -0.18 -1.80 -5.16
N ALA A 51 -0.28 -0.88 -4.19
CA ALA A 51 -1.19 -0.99 -3.05
C ALA A 51 -2.68 -1.13 -3.44
N ASP A 52 -3.05 -0.76 -4.66
CA ASP A 52 -4.39 -0.92 -5.24
C ASP A 52 -4.60 -2.27 -5.95
N GLY A 53 -3.59 -3.14 -5.97
CA GLY A 53 -3.58 -4.44 -6.62
C GLY A 53 -3.16 -4.41 -8.10
N THR A 54 -2.76 -3.26 -8.65
CA THR A 54 -2.27 -3.17 -10.03
C THR A 54 -0.92 -3.85 -10.18
N ILE A 55 -0.77 -4.73 -11.19
CA ILE A 55 0.51 -5.36 -11.53
C ILE A 55 1.39 -4.35 -12.26
N LEU A 56 2.57 -4.08 -11.70
CA LEU A 56 3.53 -3.09 -12.21
C LEU A 56 4.66 -3.78 -13.00
N ALA A 57 4.30 -4.56 -14.02
CA ALA A 57 5.26 -5.36 -14.80
C ALA A 57 6.35 -4.54 -15.51
N TRP A 58 6.12 -3.25 -15.67
CA TRP A 58 7.07 -2.31 -16.28
C TRP A 58 8.07 -1.73 -15.28
N LEU A 59 7.84 -1.93 -13.96
CA LEU A 59 8.73 -1.41 -12.91
C LEU A 59 9.89 -2.38 -12.69
N PRO A 60 11.13 -2.00 -13.01
CA PRO A 60 12.29 -2.86 -12.75
C PRO A 60 12.50 -3.00 -11.24
N LEU A 61 12.61 -4.24 -10.79
CA LEU A 61 13.02 -4.55 -9.43
C LEU A 61 14.54 -4.72 -9.38
N THR A 62 15.17 -4.13 -8.39
CA THR A 62 16.60 -4.32 -8.09
C THR A 62 16.76 -5.24 -6.90
N GLU A 63 17.93 -5.85 -6.71
CA GLU A 63 18.21 -6.70 -5.55
C GLU A 63 18.02 -5.97 -4.22
N ASP A 64 18.17 -4.64 -4.21
CA ASP A 64 17.95 -3.78 -3.04
C ASP A 64 16.48 -3.44 -2.80
N THR A 65 15.56 -3.89 -3.67
CA THR A 65 14.13 -3.60 -3.54
C THR A 65 13.54 -4.51 -2.46
N ALA A 66 13.51 -4.03 -1.23
CA ALA A 66 13.05 -4.79 -0.05
C ALA A 66 11.51 -4.79 0.08
N LEU A 67 10.79 -5.24 -0.96
CA LEU A 67 9.34 -5.41 -0.89
C LEU A 67 8.97 -6.79 -0.33
N PRO A 68 7.89 -6.90 0.48
CA PRO A 68 7.37 -8.18 0.95
C PRO A 68 6.79 -9.02 -0.18
N ALA A 69 6.90 -10.36 -0.04
CA ALA A 69 6.40 -11.30 -1.03
C ALA A 69 4.91 -11.64 -0.80
N LEU A 70 4.16 -11.79 -1.90
CA LEU A 70 2.85 -12.44 -1.91
C LEU A 70 3.00 -13.92 -2.22
N PRO A 71 2.05 -14.78 -1.77
CA PRO A 71 2.11 -16.23 -1.97
C PRO A 71 1.71 -16.66 -3.39
N LEU A 72 2.33 -16.03 -4.40
CA LEU A 72 2.13 -16.32 -5.81
C LEU A 72 3.47 -16.50 -6.52
N SER A 73 3.57 -17.50 -7.37
CA SER A 73 4.75 -17.74 -8.21
C SER A 73 4.75 -16.92 -9.50
N SER A 74 3.58 -16.48 -9.97
CA SER A 74 3.42 -15.69 -11.20
C SER A 74 2.22 -14.74 -11.11
N PRO A 75 2.23 -13.62 -11.82
CA PRO A 75 1.10 -12.69 -11.87
C PRO A 75 -0.14 -13.35 -12.48
N PRO A 76 -1.34 -13.03 -11.96
CA PRO A 76 -2.58 -13.50 -12.57
C PRO A 76 -2.85 -12.81 -13.91
N GLU A 77 -3.61 -13.48 -14.78
CA GLU A 77 -4.12 -12.85 -15.99
C GLU A 77 -5.03 -11.67 -15.66
N GLY A 78 -4.98 -10.61 -16.47
CA GLY A 78 -5.81 -9.41 -16.28
C GLY A 78 -5.13 -8.23 -15.58
N GLY A 79 -3.86 -8.36 -15.17
CA GLY A 79 -3.04 -7.23 -14.73
C GLY A 79 -3.43 -6.61 -13.38
N ARG A 80 -4.32 -7.26 -12.61
CA ARG A 80 -4.78 -6.78 -11.31
C ARG A 80 -5.10 -7.91 -10.35
N LEU A 81 -4.76 -7.73 -9.07
CA LEU A 81 -5.15 -8.64 -8.00
C LEU A 81 -6.61 -8.44 -7.58
N ALA A 82 -7.25 -9.51 -7.11
CA ALA A 82 -8.61 -9.52 -6.60
C ALA A 82 -8.73 -10.42 -5.35
N GLY A 83 -9.88 -10.37 -4.68
CA GLY A 83 -10.17 -11.21 -3.51
C GLY A 83 -9.15 -11.04 -2.39
N THR A 84 -8.75 -12.15 -1.80
CA THR A 84 -7.82 -12.20 -0.66
C THR A 84 -6.43 -11.63 -0.96
N LEU A 85 -5.96 -11.76 -2.20
CA LEU A 85 -4.68 -11.17 -2.63
C LEU A 85 -4.74 -9.63 -2.65
N LEU A 86 -5.88 -9.06 -3.05
CA LEU A 86 -6.08 -7.61 -3.00
C LEU A 86 -6.12 -7.12 -1.54
N GLU A 87 -6.69 -7.89 -0.62
CA GLU A 87 -6.66 -7.55 0.80
C GLU A 87 -5.24 -7.56 1.35
N GLN A 88 -4.45 -8.58 1.04
CA GLN A 88 -3.05 -8.68 1.45
C GLN A 88 -2.24 -7.47 0.97
N VAL A 89 -2.31 -7.13 -0.32
CA VAL A 89 -1.53 -6.00 -0.85
C VAL A 89 -1.98 -4.65 -0.30
N ARG A 90 -3.27 -4.49 0.05
CA ARG A 90 -3.77 -3.30 0.75
C ARG A 90 -3.21 -3.18 2.16
N VAL A 91 -3.13 -4.29 2.89
CA VAL A 91 -2.49 -4.34 4.20
C VAL A 91 -1.03 -3.93 4.10
N LEU A 92 -0.26 -4.54 3.19
CA LEU A 92 1.16 -4.24 2.98
C LEU A 92 1.39 -2.80 2.53
N GLY A 93 0.58 -2.30 1.59
CA GLY A 93 0.69 -0.93 1.07
C GLY A 93 0.33 0.17 2.09
N ALA A 94 -0.41 -0.18 3.14
CA ALA A 94 -0.72 0.73 4.25
C ALA A 94 0.36 0.75 5.35
N ALA A 95 1.41 -0.07 5.22
CA ALA A 95 2.48 -0.14 6.22
C ALA A 95 3.23 1.20 6.33
N PRO A 96 3.52 1.67 7.54
CA PRO A 96 4.39 2.82 7.75
C PRO A 96 5.76 2.61 7.10
N ALA A 97 6.34 3.65 6.52
CA ALA A 97 7.64 3.58 5.85
C ALA A 97 8.74 3.00 6.75
N ALA A 98 8.70 3.32 8.05
CA ALA A 98 9.65 2.80 9.04
C ALA A 98 9.56 1.27 9.23
N LEU A 99 8.40 0.64 8.98
CA LEU A 99 8.22 -0.80 9.12
C LEU A 99 8.42 -1.57 7.81
N GLN A 100 8.34 -0.92 6.65
CA GLN A 100 8.46 -1.57 5.35
C GLN A 100 9.74 -2.43 5.20
N PRO A 101 10.94 -2.01 5.64
CA PRO A 101 12.15 -2.83 5.53
C PRO A 101 12.10 -4.14 6.31
N TYR A 102 11.25 -4.23 7.33
CA TYR A 102 11.12 -5.41 8.17
C TYR A 102 10.08 -6.41 7.69
N LEU A 103 9.27 -6.07 6.68
CA LEU A 103 8.26 -6.97 6.13
C LEU A 103 8.92 -8.05 5.26
N ALA A 104 8.54 -9.31 5.47
CA ALA A 104 9.02 -10.45 4.67
C ALA A 104 7.97 -10.89 3.66
N SER A 105 6.78 -11.23 4.13
CA SER A 105 5.72 -11.81 3.32
C SER A 105 4.34 -11.51 3.88
N SER A 106 3.31 -11.83 3.10
CA SER A 106 1.92 -11.86 3.57
C SER A 106 1.24 -13.10 3.04
N TYR A 107 0.33 -13.65 3.83
CA TYR A 107 -0.51 -14.78 3.45
C TYR A 107 -1.93 -14.60 4.00
N TYR A 108 -2.85 -15.46 3.58
CA TYR A 108 -4.22 -15.46 4.05
C TYR A 108 -4.45 -16.70 4.91
N GLY A 109 -4.48 -16.50 6.24
CA GLY A 109 -4.71 -17.54 7.23
C GLY A 109 -6.19 -17.80 7.51
N GLU A 110 -6.48 -18.58 8.54
CA GLU A 110 -7.85 -18.91 8.95
C GLU A 110 -8.66 -17.69 9.39
N SER A 111 -8.01 -16.69 9.96
CA SER A 111 -8.63 -15.47 10.49
C SER A 111 -8.52 -14.26 9.54
N GLY A 112 -7.96 -14.43 8.36
CA GLY A 112 -7.77 -13.37 7.36
C GLY A 112 -6.30 -13.12 7.01
N VAL A 113 -5.93 -11.85 6.82
CA VAL A 113 -4.59 -11.47 6.39
C VAL A 113 -3.60 -11.51 7.55
N ASP A 114 -2.52 -12.23 7.36
CA ASP A 114 -1.35 -12.25 8.22
C ASP A 114 -0.13 -11.71 7.48
N VAL A 115 0.74 -11.00 8.19
CA VAL A 115 1.99 -10.43 7.68
C VAL A 115 3.13 -10.95 8.53
N GLU A 116 4.11 -11.57 7.88
CA GLU A 116 5.32 -12.06 8.52
C GLU A 116 6.42 -10.99 8.45
N LEU A 117 7.06 -10.72 9.56
CA LEU A 117 8.27 -9.91 9.62
C LEU A 117 9.51 -10.76 9.32
N ARG A 118 10.59 -10.14 8.87
CA ARG A 118 11.89 -10.80 8.64
C ARG A 118 12.48 -11.45 9.89
N SER A 119 12.06 -10.99 11.08
CA SER A 119 12.41 -11.60 12.35
C SER A 119 11.62 -12.88 12.67
N GLY A 120 10.59 -13.22 11.89
CA GLY A 120 9.67 -14.34 12.13
C GLY A 120 8.44 -13.97 12.95
N ILE A 121 8.33 -12.73 13.44
CA ILE A 121 7.13 -12.27 14.14
C ILE A 121 5.96 -12.16 13.18
N GLU A 122 4.79 -12.65 13.58
CA GLU A 122 3.55 -12.63 12.81
C GLU A 122 2.63 -11.49 13.26
N LEU A 123 2.18 -10.67 12.33
CA LEU A 123 1.18 -9.63 12.56
C LEU A 123 -0.16 -10.07 11.97
N ARG A 124 -1.12 -10.42 12.84
CA ARG A 124 -2.46 -10.95 12.48
C ARG A 124 -3.45 -9.82 12.25
N PHE A 125 -3.64 -9.42 11.01
CA PHE A 125 -4.52 -8.30 10.66
C PHE A 125 -6.00 -8.69 10.60
N GLY A 126 -6.31 -9.93 10.22
CA GLY A 126 -7.68 -10.32 9.86
C GLY A 126 -8.11 -9.65 8.56
N ASP A 127 -9.05 -8.71 8.62
CA ASP A 127 -9.50 -7.99 7.44
C ASP A 127 -8.65 -6.74 7.11
N ALA A 128 -8.83 -6.19 5.91
CA ALA A 128 -8.20 -4.96 5.47
C ALA A 128 -8.93 -3.68 5.94
N SER A 129 -9.70 -3.74 7.03
CA SER A 129 -10.33 -2.57 7.63
C SER A 129 -9.42 -1.89 8.65
N ARG A 130 -9.66 -0.61 8.91
CA ARG A 130 -8.96 0.17 9.96
C ARG A 130 -7.42 0.07 9.92
N LEU A 131 -6.82 -0.07 8.74
CA LEU A 131 -5.39 -0.35 8.55
C LEU A 131 -4.48 0.63 9.30
N ALA A 132 -4.79 1.94 9.26
CA ALA A 132 -4.00 2.94 9.97
C ALA A 132 -3.98 2.73 11.50
N ALA A 133 -5.08 2.22 12.09
CA ALA A 133 -5.12 1.91 13.51
C ALA A 133 -4.37 0.60 13.82
N LYS A 134 -4.53 -0.43 12.97
CA LYS A 134 -3.84 -1.71 13.10
C LYS A 134 -2.32 -1.54 12.99
N TRP A 135 -1.83 -0.83 11.99
CA TRP A 135 -0.41 -0.55 11.84
C TRP A 135 0.17 0.28 12.99
N ARG A 136 -0.62 1.24 13.52
CA ARG A 136 -0.21 1.99 14.73
C ARG A 136 -0.07 1.09 15.94
N ALA A 137 -1.02 0.17 16.14
CA ALA A 137 -0.97 -0.80 17.23
C ALA A 137 0.21 -1.76 17.08
N ALA A 138 0.49 -2.26 15.87
CA ALA A 138 1.67 -3.06 15.56
C ALA A 138 2.96 -2.32 15.91
N ALA A 139 3.10 -1.07 15.43
CA ALA A 139 4.29 -0.26 15.70
C ALA A 139 4.48 0.00 17.20
N ALA A 140 3.40 0.23 17.95
CA ALA A 140 3.47 0.43 19.39
C ALA A 140 3.90 -0.86 20.12
N ALA A 141 3.38 -2.03 19.72
CA ALA A 141 3.79 -3.31 20.32
C ALA A 141 5.25 -3.65 20.00
N LEU A 142 5.70 -3.42 18.76
CA LEU A 142 7.09 -3.69 18.37
C LEU A 142 8.10 -2.70 18.99
N ALA A 143 7.66 -1.52 19.41
CA ALA A 143 8.49 -0.50 20.06
C ALA A 143 8.41 -0.54 21.60
N ASP A 144 7.69 -1.48 22.18
CA ASP A 144 7.53 -1.57 23.64
C ASP A 144 8.85 -2.03 24.29
N PRO A 145 9.50 -1.17 25.09
CA PRO A 145 10.80 -1.49 25.70
C PRO A 145 10.71 -2.57 26.80
N SER A 146 9.51 -2.93 27.24
CA SER A 146 9.29 -4.02 28.21
C SER A 146 9.33 -5.41 27.56
N LEU A 147 9.25 -5.47 26.21
CA LEU A 147 9.27 -6.69 25.43
C LEU A 147 10.65 -6.89 24.81
N SER A 148 11.18 -8.09 24.90
CA SER A 148 12.44 -8.49 24.24
C SER A 148 12.19 -9.41 23.04
N ALA A 149 11.10 -10.18 23.07
CA ALA A 149 10.75 -11.13 22.03
C ALA A 149 9.24 -11.35 21.97
N LEU A 150 8.75 -11.73 20.78
CA LEU A 150 7.35 -12.06 20.48
C LEU A 150 7.29 -13.18 19.45
N ASP A 151 6.16 -13.91 19.38
CA ASP A 151 5.82 -14.74 18.24
C ASP A 151 4.76 -14.05 17.35
N TYR A 152 3.80 -13.37 17.97
CA TYR A 152 2.74 -12.70 17.22
C TYR A 152 2.19 -11.45 17.90
N VAL A 153 1.57 -10.60 17.08
CA VAL A 153 0.72 -9.47 17.48
C VAL A 153 -0.63 -9.62 16.80
N ASP A 154 -1.70 -9.82 17.57
CA ASP A 154 -3.08 -9.87 17.03
C ASP A 154 -3.67 -8.45 16.99
N LEU A 155 -4.04 -8.03 15.78
CA LEU A 155 -4.51 -6.69 15.43
C LEU A 155 -6.00 -6.64 15.05
N HIS A 156 -6.76 -7.74 15.23
CA HIS A 156 -8.20 -7.75 14.96
C HIS A 156 -8.93 -6.63 15.72
N ALA A 157 -8.50 -6.38 16.96
CA ALA A 157 -8.99 -5.31 17.80
C ALA A 157 -7.85 -4.31 18.11
N PRO A 158 -7.54 -3.34 17.22
CA PRO A 158 -6.35 -2.48 17.36
C PRO A 158 -6.38 -1.56 18.59
N GLY A 159 -7.53 -1.40 19.24
CA GLY A 159 -7.60 -0.71 20.56
C GLY A 159 -7.07 -1.54 21.73
N HIS A 160 -7.01 -2.86 21.57
CA HIS A 160 -6.54 -3.82 22.56
C HIS A 160 -5.81 -4.98 21.85
N PRO A 161 -4.63 -4.72 21.25
CA PRO A 161 -3.89 -5.77 20.58
C PRO A 161 -3.48 -6.85 21.57
N ALA A 162 -3.60 -8.12 21.17
CA ALA A 162 -3.06 -9.21 21.94
C ALA A 162 -1.65 -9.56 21.42
N ILE A 163 -0.74 -9.81 22.33
CA ILE A 163 0.64 -10.20 22.01
C ILE A 163 0.93 -11.55 22.67
N GLY A 164 1.80 -12.35 22.06
CA GLY A 164 2.15 -13.64 22.63
C GLY A 164 3.42 -14.23 22.09
N GLY A 165 3.92 -15.23 22.84
CA GLY A 165 5.14 -15.93 22.54
C GLY A 165 6.42 -15.20 22.94
N SER A 166 7.56 -15.82 22.67
CA SER A 166 8.89 -15.30 23.00
C SER A 166 9.97 -15.88 22.09
N GLY A 167 9.59 -16.41 20.93
CA GLY A 167 10.49 -17.14 20.02
C GLY A 167 11.31 -16.23 19.10
N HIS A 168 10.86 -15.00 18.85
CA HIS A 168 11.49 -14.10 17.88
C HIS A 168 11.86 -12.77 18.52
N GLU A 169 13.12 -12.36 18.35
CA GLU A 169 13.59 -11.05 18.80
C GLU A 169 12.89 -9.92 18.07
N LEU A 170 12.65 -8.82 18.78
CA LEU A 170 12.09 -7.62 18.18
C LEU A 170 13.07 -7.01 17.15
N PRO A 171 12.57 -6.46 16.04
CA PRO A 171 13.43 -5.71 15.12
C PRO A 171 14.06 -4.52 15.85
N PRO A 172 15.29 -4.11 15.48
CA PRO A 172 15.90 -2.93 16.06
C PRO A 172 15.00 -1.71 15.84
N PRO A 173 14.94 -0.76 16.77
CA PRO A 173 14.17 0.47 16.60
C PRO A 173 14.68 1.22 15.37
N PRO A 174 13.78 1.86 14.59
CA PRO A 174 14.11 2.60 13.39
C PRO A 174 14.94 3.86 13.69
#